data_e39c2a522eecb4988af8877711f6a724
#
_entry.id   e39c2a522eecb4988af8877711f6a724
#
_cell.length_a   1.000
_cell.length_b   1.000
_cell.length_c   1.000
_cell.angle_alpha   90.00
_cell.angle_beta   90.00
_cell.angle_gamma   90.00
#
_symmetry.space_group_name_H-M   'P 1'
#
loop_
_entity.id
_entity.type
_entity.pdbx_description
1 polymer ?
#
loop_
_entity_poly.entity_id
_entity_poly.type
_entity_poly.pdbx_seq_one_letter_code
_entity_poly.pdbx_strand_id
1 'polypeptide(L)'
;VSTEAPEGTDTGLGSAERVHRRDGSAVLRVSEAGAFHLAGDPDNPDDDERMILNMGPSHPSTHGVLRLMLEMEGETVLRTKPVIGYLHTGMEKTGENLSYLQGPTNVTRMDYAAPLFSELAFSLATEKLLGIEVPPRATWIRMLMCELNRVASHLLFQATNGMDLGAVSMMIYGWREREEVLRFFEKVTGLRMNHNYIRPGGVAADLPDGWQDDVRRLLDLIPPRLDEYDTLLTGQPIFRERLQGVGVMTPAEALALSATGPILRSTGYAWDLRRDEPYLAYDQVD
;
A
#
# COMPACT_ATOMS: atom_id res chain seq x y z
N VAL A 1 3.49 10.08 49.72
CA VAL A 1 2.64 9.36 48.79
C VAL A 1 3.52 9.09 47.56
N SER A 2 4.09 7.88 47.52
CA SER A 2 4.87 7.41 46.38
C SER A 2 3.90 7.04 45.26
N THR A 3 3.98 7.73 44.14
CA THR A 3 3.28 7.35 42.92
C THR A 3 4.21 6.37 42.16
N GLU A 4 4.00 5.08 42.38
CA GLU A 4 4.49 4.05 41.46
C GLU A 4 3.79 4.23 40.11
N ALA A 5 4.58 4.38 39.05
CA ALA A 5 4.08 4.34 37.69
C ALA A 5 3.55 2.92 37.39
N PRO A 6 2.46 2.76 36.63
CA PRO A 6 1.95 1.44 36.28
C PRO A 6 2.99 0.68 35.48
N GLU A 7 3.24 -0.58 35.87
CA GLU A 7 4.06 -1.53 35.12
C GLU A 7 3.60 -1.58 33.66
N GLY A 8 4.55 -1.40 32.77
CA GLY A 8 4.28 -1.32 31.34
C GLY A 8 3.64 -2.60 30.83
N THR A 9 2.54 -2.45 30.12
CA THR A 9 1.98 -3.50 29.30
C THR A 9 3.03 -3.98 28.31
N ASP A 10 3.33 -5.26 28.36
CA ASP A 10 4.20 -5.94 27.41
C ASP A 10 3.65 -5.71 25.99
N THR A 11 4.32 -4.85 25.24
CA THR A 11 3.92 -4.48 23.87
C THR A 11 4.43 -5.47 22.82
N GLY A 12 4.92 -6.64 23.22
CA GLY A 12 5.50 -7.64 22.30
C GLY A 12 6.83 -7.20 21.65
N LEU A 13 7.34 -6.05 22.04
CA LEU A 13 8.70 -5.60 21.74
C LEU A 13 9.59 -6.14 22.86
N GLY A 14 10.41 -7.13 22.54
CA GLY A 14 11.30 -7.76 23.50
C GLY A 14 12.03 -6.76 24.38
N SER A 15 12.36 -7.15 25.59
CA SER A 15 12.97 -6.31 26.62
C SER A 15 14.22 -5.61 26.08
N ALA A 16 14.22 -4.28 26.10
CA ALA A 16 15.37 -3.49 25.70
C ALA A 16 16.37 -3.42 26.84
N GLU A 17 17.56 -3.98 26.68
CA GLU A 17 18.63 -3.87 27.63
C GLU A 17 19.46 -2.60 27.35
N ARG A 18 19.64 -1.74 28.34
CA ARG A 18 20.51 -0.57 28.24
C ARG A 18 21.94 -0.97 28.55
N VAL A 19 22.80 -0.84 27.57
CA VAL A 19 24.23 -0.98 27.74
C VAL A 19 24.86 0.40 27.75
N HIS A 20 25.64 0.72 28.81
CA HIS A 20 26.34 1.99 28.90
C HIS A 20 27.77 1.84 28.35
N ARG A 21 28.10 2.71 27.39
CA ARG A 21 29.49 2.86 26.92
C ARG A 21 30.37 3.51 28.01
N ARG A 22 31.69 3.32 27.91
CA ARG A 22 32.68 3.94 28.82
C ARG A 22 32.68 5.47 28.81
N ASP A 23 32.15 6.08 27.74
CA ASP A 23 31.96 7.52 27.57
C ASP A 23 30.65 8.08 28.18
N GLY A 24 29.87 7.22 28.85
CA GLY A 24 28.60 7.61 29.46
C GLY A 24 27.41 7.65 28.47
N SER A 25 27.61 7.34 27.19
CA SER A 25 26.51 7.23 26.24
C SER A 25 25.75 5.91 26.42
N ALA A 26 24.43 5.94 26.39
CA ALA A 26 23.60 4.74 26.49
C ALA A 26 23.34 4.16 25.11
N VAL A 27 23.63 2.90 24.93
CA VAL A 27 23.29 2.13 23.74
C VAL A 27 22.11 1.22 24.07
N LEU A 28 21.10 1.25 23.24
CA LEU A 28 19.90 0.43 23.41
C LEU A 28 20.10 -0.90 22.66
N ARG A 29 20.23 -2.01 23.37
CA ARG A 29 20.13 -3.34 22.76
C ARG A 29 18.67 -3.78 22.74
N VAL A 30 18.19 -4.19 21.60
CA VAL A 30 16.90 -4.85 21.47
C VAL A 30 17.19 -6.33 21.25
N SER A 31 16.97 -7.15 22.28
CA SER A 31 17.23 -8.59 22.21
C SER A 31 15.99 -9.31 21.70
N GLU A 32 16.16 -10.18 20.74
CA GLU A 32 15.54 -11.48 20.51
C GLU A 32 15.57 -11.88 19.04
N ALA A 33 15.14 -13.07 18.68
CA ALA A 33 15.18 -13.63 17.33
C ALA A 33 14.57 -12.64 16.33
N GLY A 34 15.42 -11.87 15.64
CA GLY A 34 15.05 -10.72 14.83
C GLY A 34 15.47 -9.36 15.41
N ALA A 35 16.09 -9.35 16.59
CA ALA A 35 16.57 -8.14 17.24
C ALA A 35 17.79 -7.57 16.54
N PHE A 36 17.81 -6.24 16.43
CA PHE A 36 19.00 -5.50 16.05
C PHE A 36 19.96 -5.45 17.24
N HIS A 37 21.17 -5.93 17.06
CA HIS A 37 22.25 -5.65 18.00
C HIS A 37 22.75 -4.23 17.72
N LEU A 38 22.55 -3.35 18.66
CA LEU A 38 23.13 -2.01 18.64
C LEU A 38 24.55 -2.07 19.11
N ALA A 39 25.42 -1.68 18.23
CA ALA A 39 26.84 -1.35 18.43
C ALA A 39 27.66 -2.34 19.27
N GLY A 40 28.71 -2.75 18.68
CA GLY A 40 29.94 -3.30 19.15
C GLY A 40 29.93 -4.04 20.46
N ASP A 41 30.24 -5.32 20.42
CA ASP A 41 30.84 -6.00 21.58
C ASP A 41 32.05 -5.14 22.01
N PRO A 42 32.08 -4.58 23.24
CA PRO A 42 33.20 -3.78 23.68
C PRO A 42 34.55 -4.54 23.63
N ASP A 43 34.50 -5.85 23.45
CA ASP A 43 35.67 -6.72 23.35
C ASP A 43 36.02 -7.11 21.90
N ASN A 44 35.20 -6.69 20.91
CA ASN A 44 35.45 -6.92 19.48
C ASN A 44 35.62 -5.59 18.71
N PRO A 45 36.88 -5.19 18.39
CA PRO A 45 37.13 -3.93 17.70
C PRO A 45 36.53 -3.84 16.27
N ASP A 46 36.21 -4.98 15.61
CA ASP A 46 35.62 -5.03 14.30
C ASP A 46 34.09 -4.77 14.32
N ASP A 47 33.47 -4.75 15.49
CA ASP A 47 32.05 -4.51 15.69
C ASP A 47 31.71 -3.00 15.80
N ASP A 48 32.70 -2.14 15.81
CA ASP A 48 32.56 -0.67 15.94
C ASP A 48 32.11 0.00 14.60
N GLU A 49 32.12 -0.73 13.49
CA GLU A 49 31.68 -0.23 12.18
C GLU A 49 30.16 -0.37 11.95
N ARG A 50 29.46 -1.09 12.83
CA ARG A 50 28.01 -1.27 12.71
C ARG A 50 27.26 -0.13 13.34
N MET A 51 26.34 0.43 12.58
CA MET A 51 25.44 1.47 13.09
C MET A 51 23.98 1.12 12.86
N ILE A 52 23.12 1.63 13.73
CA ILE A 52 21.67 1.58 13.51
C ILE A 52 21.18 2.96 13.10
N LEU A 53 20.63 2.99 11.90
CA LEU A 53 19.98 4.16 11.35
C LEU A 53 18.45 4.01 11.46
N ASN A 54 17.79 5.03 12.00
CA ASN A 54 16.35 5.14 11.92
C ASN A 54 15.97 6.02 10.74
N MET A 55 15.37 5.42 9.71
CA MET A 55 14.85 6.11 8.55
C MET A 55 13.34 6.25 8.68
N GLY A 56 12.85 7.49 8.72
CA GLY A 56 11.44 7.82 8.93
C GLY A 56 11.00 7.84 10.41
N PRO A 57 9.72 8.16 10.67
CA PRO A 57 8.63 8.37 9.69
C PRO A 57 8.72 9.68 8.89
N SER A 58 9.43 10.70 9.37
CA SER A 58 9.61 11.97 8.66
C SER A 58 10.79 11.89 7.69
N HIS A 59 10.64 11.09 6.65
CA HIS A 59 11.64 10.89 5.60
C HIS A 59 10.95 10.67 4.24
N PRO A 60 11.46 11.25 3.13
CA PRO A 60 10.85 11.11 1.81
C PRO A 60 10.70 9.65 1.36
N SER A 61 11.73 8.82 1.56
CA SER A 61 11.72 7.40 1.17
C SER A 61 10.79 6.51 1.99
N THR A 62 10.26 7.00 3.11
CA THR A 62 9.29 6.29 3.96
C THR A 62 7.90 6.90 3.87
N HIS A 63 7.68 7.79 2.89
CA HIS A 63 6.40 8.44 2.60
C HIS A 63 5.77 9.19 3.79
N GLY A 64 6.60 9.58 4.78
CA GLY A 64 6.17 10.32 5.97
C GLY A 64 5.50 9.48 7.06
N VAL A 65 5.30 8.17 6.87
CA VAL A 65 4.49 7.32 7.76
C VAL A 65 5.10 5.97 8.09
N LEU A 66 6.17 5.58 7.45
CA LEU A 66 6.89 4.33 7.73
C LEU A 66 8.21 4.63 8.46
N ARG A 67 8.50 3.88 9.50
CA ARG A 67 9.81 3.87 10.13
C ARG A 67 10.54 2.58 9.78
N LEU A 68 11.75 2.73 9.26
CA LEU A 68 12.67 1.61 9.03
C LEU A 68 13.85 1.74 9.99
N MET A 69 14.11 0.69 10.76
CA MET A 69 15.35 0.56 11.50
C MET A 69 16.29 -0.25 10.63
N LEU A 70 17.43 0.33 10.27
CA LEU A 70 18.45 -0.28 9.43
C LEU A 70 19.68 -0.57 10.28
N GLU A 71 20.15 -1.80 10.25
CA GLU A 71 21.48 -2.17 10.72
C GLU A 71 22.43 -2.12 9.54
N MET A 72 23.45 -1.29 9.63
CA MET A 72 24.38 -1.00 8.53
C MET A 72 25.81 -1.23 8.94
N GLU A 73 26.61 -1.68 7.98
CA GLU A 73 28.06 -1.72 8.05
C GLU A 73 28.60 -0.85 6.90
N GLY A 74 29.06 0.35 7.24
CA GLY A 74 29.33 1.38 6.23
C GLY A 74 28.06 1.70 5.42
N GLU A 75 28.11 1.52 4.10
CA GLU A 75 26.99 1.72 3.17
C GLU A 75 26.13 0.46 2.96
N THR A 76 26.52 -0.69 3.55
CA THR A 76 25.82 -1.95 3.37
C THR A 76 24.72 -2.13 4.40
N VAL A 77 23.50 -2.38 3.96
CA VAL A 77 22.38 -2.74 4.82
C VAL A 77 22.45 -4.23 5.15
N LEU A 78 22.69 -4.56 6.42
CA LEU A 78 22.74 -5.93 6.91
C LEU A 78 21.35 -6.46 7.28
N ARG A 79 20.53 -5.59 7.91
CA ARG A 79 19.17 -5.90 8.34
C ARG A 79 18.24 -4.71 8.24
N THR A 80 16.97 -5.01 8.01
CA THR A 80 15.90 -4.01 8.00
C THR A 80 14.76 -4.49 8.89
N LYS A 81 14.31 -3.62 9.80
CA LYS A 81 13.12 -3.86 10.62
C LYS A 81 12.09 -2.76 10.36
N PRO A 82 10.97 -3.05 9.71
CA PRO A 82 9.87 -2.10 9.60
C PRO A 82 9.19 -1.93 10.96
N VAL A 83 8.89 -0.68 11.30
CA VAL A 83 8.08 -0.32 12.48
C VAL A 83 6.81 0.34 11.94
N ILE A 84 5.71 -0.37 12.05
CA ILE A 84 4.38 0.04 11.56
C ILE A 84 3.54 0.61 12.70
N GLY A 85 2.39 1.20 12.34
CA GLY A 85 1.43 1.75 13.31
C GLY A 85 1.25 3.26 13.22
N TYR A 86 2.08 3.98 12.48
CA TYR A 86 1.96 5.44 12.34
C TYR A 86 0.71 5.90 11.57
N LEU A 87 0.06 4.99 10.83
CA LEU A 87 -1.24 5.20 10.18
C LEU A 87 -2.40 4.52 10.93
N HIS A 88 -2.15 3.95 12.09
CA HIS A 88 -3.20 3.28 12.86
C HIS A 88 -4.21 4.31 13.40
N THR A 89 -5.46 4.19 12.97
CA THR A 89 -6.57 5.09 13.34
C THR A 89 -7.67 4.40 14.12
N GLY A 90 -7.49 3.13 14.50
CA GLY A 90 -8.50 2.32 15.21
C GLY A 90 -9.72 1.99 14.34
N MET A 91 -9.52 1.79 13.03
CA MET A 91 -10.62 1.58 12.06
C MET A 91 -11.47 0.37 12.39
N GLU A 92 -10.89 -0.70 12.89
CA GLU A 92 -11.59 -1.93 13.28
C GLU A 92 -12.57 -1.61 14.42
N LYS A 93 -12.10 -0.87 15.43
CA LYS A 93 -12.95 -0.48 16.57
C LYS A 93 -14.03 0.51 16.18
N THR A 94 -13.74 1.42 15.27
CA THR A 94 -14.75 2.31 14.69
C THR A 94 -15.80 1.51 13.93
N GLY A 95 -15.38 0.52 13.14
CA GLY A 95 -16.25 -0.35 12.35
C GLY A 95 -17.29 -1.11 13.18
N GLU A 96 -16.93 -1.54 14.41
CA GLU A 96 -17.85 -2.21 15.32
C GLU A 96 -19.08 -1.33 15.72
N ASN A 97 -18.92 -0.02 15.69
CA ASN A 97 -19.97 0.93 16.11
C ASN A 97 -20.79 1.49 14.93
N LEU A 98 -20.43 1.14 13.69
CA LEU A 98 -21.10 1.65 12.51
C LEU A 98 -22.17 0.66 12.01
N SER A 99 -23.26 1.22 11.46
CA SER A 99 -24.21 0.42 10.69
C SER A 99 -23.61 0.00 9.35
N TYR A 100 -24.17 -1.02 8.70
CA TYR A 100 -23.73 -1.47 7.37
C TYR A 100 -23.83 -0.36 6.29
N LEU A 101 -24.74 0.60 6.42
CA LEU A 101 -24.83 1.75 5.52
C LEU A 101 -23.74 2.80 5.77
N GLN A 102 -23.22 2.87 6.98
CA GLN A 102 -22.12 3.76 7.34
C GLN A 102 -20.74 3.11 7.09
N GLY A 103 -20.69 1.77 7.04
CA GLY A 103 -19.45 1.02 6.82
C GLY A 103 -18.61 1.49 5.64
N PRO A 104 -19.19 1.74 4.45
CA PRO A 104 -18.43 2.25 3.31
C PRO A 104 -17.64 3.52 3.59
N THR A 105 -18.13 4.43 4.44
CA THR A 105 -17.41 5.66 4.82
C THR A 105 -16.15 5.39 5.64
N ASN A 106 -16.08 4.26 6.33
CA ASN A 106 -14.93 3.83 7.10
C ASN A 106 -13.93 3.05 6.22
N VAL A 107 -14.42 2.03 5.51
CA VAL A 107 -13.55 1.14 4.73
C VAL A 107 -12.93 1.81 3.51
N THR A 108 -13.56 2.84 2.95
CA THR A 108 -13.01 3.62 1.83
C THR A 108 -11.66 4.25 2.15
N ARG A 109 -11.32 4.41 3.44
CA ARG A 109 -10.07 4.99 3.92
C ARG A 109 -8.99 3.96 4.28
N MET A 110 -9.28 2.67 4.16
CA MET A 110 -8.33 1.60 4.44
C MET A 110 -7.19 1.60 3.42
N ASP A 111 -7.56 1.48 2.15
CA ASP A 111 -6.65 1.64 1.01
C ASP A 111 -7.04 2.90 0.24
N TYR A 112 -6.53 4.03 0.66
CA TYR A 112 -6.87 5.32 0.02
C TYR A 112 -6.31 5.45 -1.41
N ALA A 113 -5.39 4.59 -1.84
CA ALA A 113 -4.93 4.52 -3.22
C ALA A 113 -5.94 3.80 -4.14
N ALA A 114 -6.72 2.85 -3.58
CA ALA A 114 -7.73 2.09 -4.29
C ALA A 114 -9.05 1.98 -3.48
N PRO A 115 -9.65 3.10 -3.05
CA PRO A 115 -10.76 3.13 -2.09
C PRO A 115 -12.00 2.37 -2.55
N LEU A 116 -12.31 2.37 -3.84
CA LEU A 116 -13.49 1.70 -4.38
C LEU A 116 -13.43 0.16 -4.24
N PHE A 117 -12.24 -0.43 -4.21
CA PHE A 117 -12.11 -1.87 -3.94
C PHE A 117 -12.43 -2.22 -2.49
N SER A 118 -12.06 -1.38 -1.53
CA SER A 118 -12.44 -1.57 -0.13
C SER A 118 -13.94 -1.44 0.06
N GLU A 119 -14.57 -0.45 -0.59
CA GLU A 119 -16.03 -0.28 -0.60
C GLU A 119 -16.72 -1.49 -1.24
N LEU A 120 -16.17 -2.00 -2.36
CA LEU A 120 -16.72 -3.16 -3.06
C LEU A 120 -16.65 -4.41 -2.20
N ALA A 121 -15.50 -4.72 -1.61
CA ALA A 121 -15.32 -5.91 -0.77
C ALA A 121 -16.30 -5.91 0.41
N PHE A 122 -16.43 -4.77 1.10
CA PHE A 122 -17.38 -4.59 2.19
C PHE A 122 -18.83 -4.77 1.72
N SER A 123 -19.19 -4.17 0.58
CA SER A 123 -20.55 -4.24 0.04
C SER A 123 -20.92 -5.67 -0.38
N LEU A 124 -20.03 -6.37 -1.09
CA LEU A 124 -20.24 -7.77 -1.49
C LEU A 124 -20.41 -8.70 -0.27
N ALA A 125 -19.58 -8.50 0.78
CA ALA A 125 -19.71 -9.29 2.01
C ALA A 125 -21.06 -9.04 2.70
N THR A 126 -21.48 -7.78 2.80
CA THR A 126 -22.76 -7.39 3.39
C THR A 126 -23.95 -7.91 2.59
N GLU A 127 -23.88 -7.79 1.27
CA GLU A 127 -24.92 -8.28 0.35
C GLU A 127 -25.09 -9.80 0.44
N LYS A 128 -23.98 -10.53 0.48
CA LYS A 128 -23.99 -11.97 0.68
C LYS A 128 -24.59 -12.38 2.03
N LEU A 129 -24.26 -11.64 3.09
CA LEU A 129 -24.79 -11.90 4.44
C LEU A 129 -26.29 -11.66 4.53
N LEU A 130 -26.78 -10.60 3.89
CA LEU A 130 -28.18 -10.17 3.97
C LEU A 130 -29.07 -10.70 2.82
N GLY A 131 -28.48 -11.39 1.84
CA GLY A 131 -29.21 -11.89 0.66
C GLY A 131 -29.73 -10.75 -0.24
N ILE A 132 -28.98 -9.65 -0.34
CA ILE A 132 -29.37 -8.49 -1.16
C ILE A 132 -28.97 -8.73 -2.61
N GLU A 133 -29.91 -8.61 -3.53
CA GLU A 133 -29.66 -8.62 -4.98
C GLU A 133 -29.28 -7.23 -5.48
N VAL A 134 -28.22 -7.16 -6.29
CA VAL A 134 -27.73 -5.91 -6.88
C VAL A 134 -28.24 -5.80 -8.31
N PRO A 135 -28.82 -4.65 -8.72
CA PRO A 135 -29.26 -4.44 -10.10
C PRO A 135 -28.09 -4.58 -11.10
N PRO A 136 -28.33 -5.21 -12.28
CA PRO A 136 -27.25 -5.42 -13.27
C PRO A 136 -26.51 -4.13 -13.67
N ARG A 137 -27.23 -3.02 -13.81
CA ARG A 137 -26.61 -1.73 -14.11
C ARG A 137 -25.63 -1.30 -13.03
N ALA A 138 -25.94 -1.46 -11.75
CA ALA A 138 -25.06 -1.13 -10.66
C ALA A 138 -23.81 -2.04 -10.64
N THR A 139 -23.97 -3.31 -11.01
CA THR A 139 -22.85 -4.26 -11.16
C THR A 139 -21.83 -3.76 -12.20
N TRP A 140 -22.29 -3.34 -13.37
CA TRP A 140 -21.43 -2.79 -14.42
C TRP A 140 -20.79 -1.46 -14.04
N ILE A 141 -21.52 -0.59 -13.35
CA ILE A 141 -20.96 0.67 -12.84
C ILE A 141 -19.86 0.41 -11.83
N ARG A 142 -20.08 -0.51 -10.89
CA ARG A 142 -19.05 -0.92 -9.91
C ARG A 142 -17.79 -1.41 -10.61
N MET A 143 -17.94 -2.24 -11.63
CA MET A 143 -16.84 -2.80 -12.39
C MET A 143 -16.05 -1.71 -13.13
N LEU A 144 -16.71 -0.80 -13.84
CA LEU A 144 -16.09 0.35 -14.49
C LEU A 144 -15.31 1.21 -13.50
N MET A 145 -15.93 1.57 -12.39
CA MET A 145 -15.32 2.42 -11.37
C MET A 145 -14.12 1.74 -10.71
N CYS A 146 -14.20 0.44 -10.44
CA CYS A 146 -13.09 -0.33 -9.87
C CYS A 146 -11.91 -0.44 -10.84
N GLU A 147 -12.15 -0.69 -12.14
CA GLU A 147 -11.04 -0.77 -13.12
C GLU A 147 -10.37 0.58 -13.34
N LEU A 148 -11.11 1.68 -13.39
CA LEU A 148 -10.51 3.02 -13.40
C LEU A 148 -9.74 3.31 -12.10
N ASN A 149 -10.23 2.82 -10.96
CA ASN A 149 -9.52 2.94 -9.68
C ASN A 149 -8.22 2.11 -9.68
N ARG A 150 -8.21 0.93 -10.29
CA ARG A 150 -7.01 0.12 -10.51
C ARG A 150 -5.98 0.89 -11.34
N VAL A 151 -6.41 1.53 -12.42
CA VAL A 151 -5.54 2.38 -13.25
C VAL A 151 -4.94 3.51 -12.42
N ALA A 152 -5.77 4.24 -11.66
CA ALA A 152 -5.31 5.32 -10.80
C ALA A 152 -4.30 4.85 -9.73
N SER A 153 -4.53 3.68 -9.14
CA SER A 153 -3.63 3.06 -8.16
C SER A 153 -2.30 2.65 -8.80
N HIS A 154 -2.31 2.07 -9.98
CA HIS A 154 -1.10 1.68 -10.69
C HIS A 154 -0.27 2.88 -11.14
N LEU A 155 -0.90 3.97 -11.57
CA LEU A 155 -0.22 5.23 -11.89
C LEU A 155 0.47 5.82 -10.65
N LEU A 156 -0.18 5.77 -9.49
CA LEU A 156 0.42 6.17 -8.22
C LEU A 156 1.62 5.29 -7.88
N PHE A 157 1.51 3.98 -8.02
CA PHE A 157 2.62 3.06 -7.77
C PHE A 157 3.83 3.39 -8.66
N GLN A 158 3.62 3.54 -9.98
CA GLN A 158 4.70 3.86 -10.92
C GLN A 158 5.35 5.20 -10.60
N ALA A 159 4.56 6.20 -10.20
CA ALA A 159 5.05 7.52 -9.80
C ALA A 159 5.95 7.46 -8.57
N THR A 160 5.47 6.84 -7.50
CA THR A 160 6.18 6.76 -6.21
C THR A 160 7.38 5.81 -6.26
N ASN A 161 7.23 4.65 -6.87
CA ASN A 161 8.32 3.69 -7.04
C ASN A 161 9.43 4.25 -7.95
N GLY A 162 9.06 4.94 -9.03
CA GLY A 162 10.03 5.65 -9.88
C GLY A 162 10.82 6.70 -9.10
N MET A 163 10.14 7.49 -8.28
CA MET A 163 10.78 8.49 -7.40
C MET A 163 11.74 7.84 -6.40
N ASP A 164 11.32 6.77 -5.72
CA ASP A 164 12.13 6.07 -4.72
C ASP A 164 13.41 5.47 -5.33
N LEU A 165 13.36 5.10 -6.60
CA LEU A 165 14.51 4.58 -7.36
C LEU A 165 15.30 5.66 -8.11
N GLY A 166 15.01 6.94 -7.84
CA GLY A 166 15.76 8.08 -8.36
C GLY A 166 15.22 8.70 -9.65
N ALA A 167 14.13 8.17 -10.22
CA ALA A 167 13.46 8.76 -11.38
C ALA A 167 12.38 9.78 -10.92
N VAL A 168 12.80 10.88 -10.31
CA VAL A 168 11.92 11.89 -9.69
C VAL A 168 10.87 12.45 -10.66
N SER A 169 11.19 12.58 -11.94
CA SER A 169 10.25 13.06 -12.96
C SER A 169 9.01 12.17 -13.10
N MET A 170 9.13 10.86 -12.81
CA MET A 170 8.01 9.94 -12.87
C MET A 170 6.90 10.27 -11.90
N MET A 171 7.25 10.87 -10.74
CA MET A 171 6.26 11.37 -9.78
C MET A 171 5.31 12.38 -10.45
N ILE A 172 5.84 13.31 -11.22
CA ILE A 172 5.05 14.34 -11.89
C ILE A 172 4.20 13.74 -13.01
N TYR A 173 4.76 12.84 -13.81
CA TYR A 173 4.05 12.23 -14.94
C TYR A 173 2.92 11.32 -14.46
N GLY A 174 3.17 10.40 -13.55
CA GLY A 174 2.13 9.51 -13.04
C GLY A 174 0.99 10.25 -12.33
N TRP A 175 1.30 11.33 -11.63
CA TRP A 175 0.27 12.18 -11.02
C TRP A 175 -0.55 12.96 -12.05
N ARG A 176 0.04 13.37 -13.16
CA ARG A 176 -0.64 14.07 -14.26
C ARG A 176 -1.76 13.22 -14.85
N GLU A 177 -1.47 11.96 -15.20
CA GLU A 177 -2.48 11.05 -15.75
C GLU A 177 -3.47 10.60 -14.67
N ARG A 178 -2.99 10.34 -13.45
CA ARG A 178 -3.87 10.00 -12.34
C ARG A 178 -4.89 11.09 -12.07
N GLU A 179 -4.52 12.35 -12.20
CA GLU A 179 -5.42 13.50 -12.02
C GLU A 179 -6.62 13.45 -12.96
N GLU A 180 -6.45 13.01 -14.20
CA GLU A 180 -7.57 12.89 -15.14
C GLU A 180 -8.59 11.83 -14.69
N VAL A 181 -8.12 10.73 -14.09
CA VAL A 181 -9.00 9.71 -13.49
C VAL A 181 -9.71 10.28 -12.25
N LEU A 182 -9.00 11.03 -11.41
CA LEU A 182 -9.61 11.64 -10.21
C LEU A 182 -10.68 12.68 -10.57
N ARG A 183 -10.50 13.44 -11.64
CA ARG A 183 -11.53 14.36 -12.17
C ARG A 183 -12.78 13.62 -12.62
N PHE A 184 -12.62 12.46 -13.26
CA PHE A 184 -13.75 11.61 -13.60
C PHE A 184 -14.46 11.12 -12.32
N PHE A 185 -13.73 10.68 -11.31
CA PHE A 185 -14.33 10.27 -10.04
C PHE A 185 -15.07 11.40 -9.36
N GLU A 186 -14.53 12.61 -9.34
CA GLU A 186 -15.20 13.79 -8.79
C GLU A 186 -16.51 14.08 -9.54
N LYS A 187 -16.50 13.99 -10.87
CA LYS A 187 -17.71 14.16 -11.70
C LYS A 187 -18.80 13.14 -11.36
N VAL A 188 -18.42 11.87 -11.11
CA VAL A 188 -19.36 10.77 -10.85
C VAL A 188 -19.82 10.74 -9.40
N THR A 189 -18.90 10.94 -8.45
CA THR A 189 -19.16 10.69 -7.03
C THR A 189 -19.25 11.95 -6.18
N GLY A 190 -18.82 13.09 -6.72
CA GLY A 190 -18.64 14.35 -5.99
C GLY A 190 -17.34 14.44 -5.21
N LEU A 191 -16.52 13.38 -5.20
CA LEU A 191 -15.26 13.29 -4.45
C LEU A 191 -14.14 12.73 -5.32
N ARG A 192 -12.96 13.28 -5.17
CA ARG A 192 -11.74 12.83 -5.88
C ARG A 192 -11.23 11.49 -5.36
N MET A 193 -11.33 11.26 -4.05
CA MET A 193 -10.91 10.06 -3.33
C MET A 193 -11.87 9.80 -2.16
N ASN A 194 -11.82 8.57 -1.61
CA ASN A 194 -12.66 8.16 -0.48
C ASN A 194 -14.15 8.38 -0.76
N HIS A 195 -14.63 7.76 -1.83
CA HIS A 195 -15.86 8.15 -2.53
C HIS A 195 -17.15 7.81 -1.79
N ASN A 196 -17.16 6.74 -0.97
CA ASN A 196 -18.40 6.19 -0.39
C ASN A 196 -19.49 6.00 -1.46
N TYR A 197 -19.08 5.58 -2.63
CA TYR A 197 -19.93 5.47 -3.82
C TYR A 197 -20.54 4.08 -3.99
N ILE A 198 -19.74 3.03 -3.79
CA ILE A 198 -20.22 1.64 -3.78
C ILE A 198 -20.77 1.36 -2.39
N ARG A 199 -22.05 0.97 -2.36
CA ARG A 199 -22.79 0.74 -1.11
C ARG A 199 -23.54 -0.59 -1.19
N PRO A 200 -23.86 -1.24 -0.06
CA PRO A 200 -24.72 -2.42 -0.08
C PRO A 200 -26.01 -2.16 -0.86
N GLY A 201 -26.29 -2.99 -1.85
CA GLY A 201 -27.44 -2.89 -2.74
C GLY A 201 -27.19 -2.14 -4.05
N GLY A 202 -26.01 -1.55 -4.26
CA GLY A 202 -25.69 -0.89 -5.53
C GLY A 202 -24.61 0.20 -5.46
N VAL A 203 -24.94 1.35 -6.00
CA VAL A 203 -24.11 2.57 -6.02
C VAL A 203 -24.94 3.77 -5.54
N ALA A 204 -24.25 4.82 -5.09
CA ALA A 204 -24.90 6.00 -4.51
C ALA A 204 -25.73 6.81 -5.52
N ALA A 205 -25.30 6.85 -6.78
CA ALA A 205 -25.96 7.55 -7.87
C ALA A 205 -25.61 6.89 -9.20
N ASP A 206 -26.43 7.12 -10.23
CA ASP A 206 -26.12 6.69 -11.60
C ASP A 206 -25.00 7.55 -12.21
N LEU A 207 -24.42 7.09 -13.31
CA LEU A 207 -23.42 7.83 -14.05
C LEU A 207 -24.04 9.09 -14.70
N PRO A 208 -23.35 10.24 -14.63
CA PRO A 208 -23.84 11.49 -15.23
C PRO A 208 -23.81 11.44 -16.76
N ASP A 209 -24.59 12.30 -17.40
CA ASP A 209 -24.59 12.41 -18.86
C ASP A 209 -23.20 12.69 -19.41
N GLY A 210 -22.87 12.05 -20.54
CA GLY A 210 -21.57 12.20 -21.22
C GLY A 210 -20.41 11.44 -20.58
N TRP A 211 -20.66 10.57 -19.60
CA TRP A 211 -19.62 9.76 -18.96
C TRP A 211 -18.84 8.87 -19.95
N GLN A 212 -19.51 8.40 -21.01
CA GLN A 212 -18.88 7.55 -22.03
C GLN A 212 -17.75 8.28 -22.76
N ASP A 213 -17.94 9.57 -23.05
CA ASP A 213 -16.93 10.36 -23.75
C ASP A 213 -15.74 10.67 -22.84
N ASP A 214 -15.99 10.87 -21.53
CA ASP A 214 -14.91 11.00 -20.54
C ASP A 214 -14.09 9.72 -20.44
N VAL A 215 -14.73 8.55 -20.38
CA VAL A 215 -14.03 7.26 -20.34
C VAL A 215 -13.25 7.02 -21.64
N ARG A 216 -13.83 7.28 -22.81
CA ARG A 216 -13.11 7.16 -24.09
C ARG A 216 -11.87 8.04 -24.11
N ARG A 217 -11.99 9.29 -23.65
CA ARG A 217 -10.83 10.19 -23.54
C ARG A 217 -9.72 9.62 -22.64
N LEU A 218 -10.07 8.97 -21.53
CA LEU A 218 -9.09 8.31 -20.68
C LEU A 218 -8.44 7.11 -21.38
N LEU A 219 -9.21 6.31 -22.10
CA LEU A 219 -8.73 5.17 -22.87
C LEU A 219 -7.81 5.59 -24.03
N ASP A 220 -8.04 6.75 -24.63
CA ASP A 220 -7.16 7.31 -25.67
C ASP A 220 -5.90 7.93 -25.09
N LEU A 221 -5.98 8.50 -23.88
CA LEU A 221 -4.88 9.19 -23.23
C LEU A 221 -3.86 8.23 -22.60
N ILE A 222 -4.31 7.22 -21.86
CA ILE A 222 -3.45 6.43 -20.98
C ILE A 222 -2.48 5.52 -21.74
N PRO A 223 -2.87 4.73 -22.77
CA PRO A 223 -1.98 3.80 -23.40
C PRO A 223 -0.70 4.43 -23.98
N PRO A 224 -0.75 5.56 -24.73
CA PRO A 224 0.46 6.22 -25.20
C PRO A 224 1.39 6.71 -24.08
N ARG A 225 0.80 7.02 -22.90
CA ARG A 225 1.59 7.42 -21.73
C ARG A 225 2.30 6.24 -21.08
N LEU A 226 1.72 5.06 -21.11
CA LEU A 226 2.40 3.84 -20.65
C LEU A 226 3.62 3.51 -21.50
N ASP A 227 3.53 3.69 -22.82
CA ASP A 227 4.69 3.55 -23.73
C ASP A 227 5.80 4.58 -23.42
N GLU A 228 5.41 5.81 -23.07
CA GLU A 228 6.34 6.84 -22.59
C GLU A 228 7.00 6.43 -21.27
N TYR A 229 6.25 5.87 -20.32
CA TYR A 229 6.79 5.39 -19.04
C TYR A 229 7.70 4.18 -19.21
N ASP A 230 7.39 3.28 -20.12
CA ASP A 230 8.28 2.17 -20.43
C ASP A 230 9.64 2.68 -20.91
N THR A 231 9.65 3.68 -21.77
CA THR A 231 10.88 4.32 -22.23
C THR A 231 11.62 5.07 -21.13
N LEU A 232 10.89 5.82 -20.28
CA LEU A 232 11.48 6.69 -19.26
C LEU A 232 11.94 5.93 -18.02
N LEU A 233 11.35 4.78 -17.72
CA LEU A 233 11.58 4.04 -16.49
C LEU A 233 12.18 2.65 -16.78
N THR A 234 11.40 1.72 -17.33
CA THR A 234 11.83 0.33 -17.52
C THR A 234 12.92 0.17 -18.57
N GLY A 235 12.96 1.05 -19.55
CA GLY A 235 14.01 1.12 -20.57
C GLY A 235 15.34 1.71 -20.09
N GLN A 236 15.37 2.37 -18.92
CA GLN A 236 16.58 3.03 -18.44
C GLN A 236 17.57 2.07 -17.79
N PRO A 237 18.85 2.08 -18.19
CA PRO A 237 19.86 1.18 -17.62
C PRO A 237 19.99 1.29 -16.10
N ILE A 238 20.03 2.51 -15.55
CA ILE A 238 20.17 2.75 -14.10
C ILE A 238 19.02 2.13 -13.34
N PHE A 239 17.78 2.28 -13.80
CA PHE A 239 16.62 1.71 -13.17
C PHE A 239 16.66 0.18 -13.19
N ARG A 240 17.04 -0.40 -14.33
CA ARG A 240 17.17 -1.85 -14.49
C ARG A 240 18.26 -2.43 -13.59
N GLU A 241 19.43 -1.80 -13.51
CA GLU A 241 20.53 -2.24 -12.65
C GLU A 241 20.17 -2.19 -11.16
N ARG A 242 19.38 -1.21 -10.75
CA ARG A 242 18.92 -1.11 -9.37
C ARG A 242 17.90 -2.18 -8.96
N LEU A 243 17.19 -2.74 -9.91
CA LEU A 243 16.12 -3.72 -9.65
C LEU A 243 16.49 -5.14 -10.00
N GLN A 244 17.33 -5.34 -11.03
CA GLN A 244 17.61 -6.67 -11.54
C GLN A 244 18.36 -7.51 -10.51
N GLY A 245 17.76 -8.64 -10.13
CA GLY A 245 18.31 -9.54 -9.13
C GLY A 245 18.14 -9.10 -7.68
N VAL A 246 17.46 -7.97 -7.43
CA VAL A 246 17.17 -7.45 -6.08
C VAL A 246 15.75 -7.80 -5.67
N GLY A 247 15.58 -8.31 -4.45
CA GLY A 247 14.26 -8.64 -3.89
C GLY A 247 13.56 -9.79 -4.63
N VAL A 248 14.30 -10.70 -5.22
CA VAL A 248 13.74 -11.87 -5.92
C VAL A 248 12.99 -12.75 -4.91
N MET A 249 11.75 -13.07 -5.22
CA MET A 249 10.88 -13.91 -4.40
C MET A 249 10.47 -15.15 -5.18
N THR A 250 10.53 -16.30 -4.55
CA THR A 250 10.02 -17.55 -5.12
C THR A 250 8.50 -17.68 -4.94
N PRO A 251 7.80 -18.51 -5.75
CA PRO A 251 6.37 -18.76 -5.55
C PRO A 251 6.04 -19.28 -4.14
N ALA A 252 6.90 -20.13 -3.57
CA ALA A 252 6.70 -20.70 -2.23
C ALA A 252 6.79 -19.62 -1.14
N GLU A 253 7.76 -18.71 -1.23
CA GLU A 253 7.89 -17.57 -0.32
C GLU A 253 6.71 -16.61 -0.45
N ALA A 254 6.29 -16.30 -1.68
CA ALA A 254 5.13 -15.44 -1.93
C ALA A 254 3.86 -16.00 -1.31
N LEU A 255 3.60 -17.30 -1.46
CA LEU A 255 2.45 -17.97 -0.85
C LEU A 255 2.56 -18.02 0.68
N ALA A 256 3.73 -18.32 1.23
CA ALA A 256 3.95 -18.33 2.67
C ALA A 256 3.74 -16.95 3.33
N LEU A 257 4.04 -15.87 2.61
CA LEU A 257 3.83 -14.49 3.03
C LEU A 257 2.45 -13.94 2.66
N SER A 258 1.56 -14.77 2.09
CA SER A 258 0.23 -14.36 1.62
C SER A 258 0.28 -13.22 0.59
N ALA A 259 1.33 -13.17 -0.23
CA ALA A 259 1.45 -12.19 -1.30
C ALA A 259 0.39 -12.47 -2.39
N THR A 260 -0.17 -11.42 -2.94
CA THR A 260 -1.19 -11.46 -4.00
C THR A 260 -0.85 -10.46 -5.12
N GLY A 261 -1.70 -10.39 -6.14
CA GLY A 261 -1.62 -9.40 -7.18
C GLY A 261 -0.32 -9.46 -8.01
N PRO A 262 0.23 -8.30 -8.42
CA PRO A 262 1.42 -8.24 -9.27
C PRO A 262 2.64 -8.93 -8.67
N ILE A 263 2.84 -8.87 -7.36
CA ILE A 263 3.96 -9.54 -6.66
C ILE A 263 3.85 -11.06 -6.83
N LEU A 264 2.69 -11.65 -6.58
CA LEU A 264 2.50 -13.09 -6.77
C LEU A 264 2.68 -13.48 -8.24
N ARG A 265 2.10 -12.73 -9.17
CA ARG A 265 2.25 -12.99 -10.61
C ARG A 265 3.69 -12.86 -11.12
N SER A 266 4.49 -11.97 -10.53
CA SER A 266 5.91 -11.82 -10.88
C SER A 266 6.74 -13.06 -10.56
N THR A 267 6.29 -13.91 -9.64
CA THR A 267 6.93 -15.20 -9.33
C THR A 267 6.62 -16.30 -10.35
N GLY A 268 5.76 -16.03 -11.33
CA GLY A 268 5.26 -17.01 -12.31
C GLY A 268 3.95 -17.69 -11.91
N TYR A 269 3.40 -17.39 -10.73
CA TYR A 269 2.09 -17.92 -10.30
C TYR A 269 0.98 -17.02 -10.88
N ALA A 270 0.40 -17.48 -12.00
CA ALA A 270 -0.54 -16.68 -12.81
C ALA A 270 -1.97 -16.72 -12.23
N TRP A 271 -2.16 -16.22 -11.01
CA TRP A 271 -3.47 -16.15 -10.36
C TRP A 271 -4.09 -14.75 -10.50
N ASP A 272 -5.35 -14.71 -10.95
CA ASP A 272 -6.13 -13.50 -11.05
C ASP A 272 -7.59 -13.78 -10.68
N LEU A 273 -8.08 -13.17 -9.61
CA LEU A 273 -9.45 -13.35 -9.11
C LEU A 273 -10.53 -13.06 -10.15
N ARG A 274 -10.27 -12.15 -11.10
CA ARG A 274 -11.23 -11.82 -12.15
C ARG A 274 -11.50 -13.00 -13.08
N ARG A 275 -10.50 -13.88 -13.25
CA ARG A 275 -10.54 -15.07 -14.07
C ARG A 275 -10.80 -16.34 -13.25
N ASP A 276 -10.07 -16.50 -12.14
CA ASP A 276 -10.00 -17.76 -11.41
C ASP A 276 -11.16 -17.94 -10.40
N GLU A 277 -11.66 -16.81 -9.85
CA GLU A 277 -12.83 -16.72 -8.98
C GLU A 277 -13.65 -15.47 -9.31
N PRO A 278 -14.29 -15.40 -10.49
CA PRO A 278 -14.90 -14.17 -10.99
C PRO A 278 -15.97 -13.62 -10.05
N TYR A 279 -15.97 -12.34 -9.89
CA TYR A 279 -16.96 -11.57 -9.14
C TYR A 279 -17.55 -10.47 -10.04
N LEU A 280 -18.66 -9.83 -9.63
CA LEU A 280 -19.41 -8.89 -10.46
C LEU A 280 -19.79 -9.52 -11.81
N ALA A 281 -19.34 -8.92 -12.91
CA ALA A 281 -19.58 -9.38 -14.27
C ALA A 281 -18.28 -9.71 -15.03
N TYR A 282 -17.19 -10.06 -14.31
CA TYR A 282 -15.91 -10.41 -14.94
C TYR A 282 -15.99 -11.70 -15.77
N ASP A 283 -16.93 -12.59 -15.45
CA ASP A 283 -17.22 -13.80 -16.25
C ASP A 283 -17.90 -13.50 -17.59
N GLN A 284 -18.31 -12.25 -17.85
CA GLN A 284 -19.00 -11.80 -19.06
C GLN A 284 -18.10 -10.95 -19.97
N VAL A 285 -16.85 -10.78 -19.64
CA VAL A 285 -15.84 -10.07 -20.45
C VAL A 285 -14.65 -10.96 -20.74
N ASP A 286 -14.11 -10.84 -21.96
CA ASP A 286 -12.93 -11.60 -22.43
C ASP A 286 -11.61 -11.05 -21.85
#